data_9c2622db01a714ce5e858bc297a5b05b
#
_entry.id   9c2622db01a714ce5e858bc297a5b05b
#
_cell.length_a   1.000
_cell.length_b   1.000
_cell.length_c   1.000
_cell.angle_alpha   90.00
_cell.angle_beta   90.00
_cell.angle_gamma   90.00
#
_symmetry.space_group_name_H-M   'P 1'
#
loop_
_entity.id
_entity.type
_entity.pdbx_description
1 polymer ?
#
loop_
_entity_poly.entity_id
_entity_poly.type
_entity_poly.pdbx_seq_one_letter_code
_entity_poly.pdbx_strand_id
1 'polypeptide(L)'
;MKLSTLNLIALAVIASLAPLSASAAEAERNIMASSQGGTQAAIARDIAELGNKCGMPVNVVGSKGSLENFFGVRNRHNTQFGVVDGDILNYMTSYQGQNTDVRQAIQGMRIMMPLYDAEVHVVARAGINTLQDLRGKRLGVGEPDGSAYLTSQLMFDILRIKVAERVRGSGDDMVELLRQGEIDAMLRVGGAPLKLFTDGRLDDSFHIVPITDEVLRASYKSVTIPGGVYSFQKNAVQTVAVKTLLMTYEYGGEKNAYYHNACKTVADFTSLIVENIDELRRTGHPKWKDIDLTEIPKGWEVGSCVRKGLEPTYKVQCATKADNAENQQYLDLLRNRMKN
;
A
#
# COMPACT_ATOMS: atom_id res chain seq x y z
N MET A 1 -80.35 -13.03 48.40
CA MET A 1 -79.26 -13.58 47.55
C MET A 1 -79.02 -12.60 46.43
N LYS A 2 -77.95 -11.80 46.52
CA LYS A 2 -77.59 -10.80 45.49
C LYS A 2 -76.34 -11.30 44.82
N LEU A 3 -76.39 -11.60 43.51
CA LEU A 3 -75.21 -11.87 42.66
C LEU A 3 -74.65 -10.54 42.20
N SER A 4 -73.42 -10.36 42.48
CA SER A 4 -72.59 -9.21 42.02
C SER A 4 -71.90 -9.57 40.71
N THR A 5 -72.15 -8.81 39.67
CA THR A 5 -71.50 -8.93 38.35
C THR A 5 -70.17 -8.19 38.37
N LEU A 6 -69.04 -8.91 38.16
CA LEU A 6 -67.72 -8.33 37.98
C LEU A 6 -67.55 -8.02 36.50
N ASN A 7 -67.35 -6.75 36.17
CA ASN A 7 -66.90 -6.29 34.82
C ASN A 7 -65.39 -6.43 34.72
N LEU A 8 -64.91 -7.32 33.85
CA LEU A 8 -63.53 -7.36 33.43
C LEU A 8 -63.32 -6.35 32.27
N ILE A 9 -62.55 -5.32 32.54
CA ILE A 9 -62.03 -4.42 31.50
C ILE A 9 -60.73 -5.02 30.99
N ALA A 10 -60.72 -5.52 29.73
CA ALA A 10 -59.49 -5.98 29.04
C ALA A 10 -58.74 -4.77 28.46
N LEU A 11 -57.59 -4.43 29.03
CA LEU A 11 -56.70 -3.41 28.52
C LEU A 11 -55.87 -4.05 27.40
N ALA A 12 -56.17 -3.72 26.14
CA ALA A 12 -55.34 -4.11 24.98
C ALA A 12 -54.10 -3.19 24.89
N VAL A 13 -52.96 -3.71 25.27
CA VAL A 13 -51.65 -3.05 25.04
C VAL A 13 -51.26 -3.30 23.61
N ILE A 14 -51.43 -2.30 22.74
CA ILE A 14 -50.87 -2.30 21.38
C ILE A 14 -49.38 -1.98 21.50
N ALA A 15 -48.55 -3.01 21.50
CA ALA A 15 -47.12 -2.86 21.36
C ALA A 15 -46.81 -2.45 19.91
N SER A 16 -46.54 -1.16 19.68
CA SER A 16 -46.02 -0.66 18.43
C SER A 16 -44.56 -1.19 18.22
N LEU A 17 -44.40 -2.23 17.43
CA LEU A 17 -43.13 -2.65 16.89
C LEU A 17 -42.66 -1.59 15.87
N ALA A 18 -41.88 -0.63 16.35
CA ALA A 18 -41.10 0.20 15.46
C ALA A 18 -40.04 -0.71 14.80
N PRO A 19 -39.86 -0.65 13.46
CA PRO A 19 -38.80 -1.39 12.82
C PRO A 19 -37.46 -0.82 13.34
N LEU A 20 -36.68 -1.63 14.06
CA LEU A 20 -35.28 -1.36 14.28
C LEU A 20 -34.62 -1.39 12.90
N SER A 21 -34.39 -0.22 12.32
CA SER A 21 -33.46 -0.06 11.19
C SER A 21 -32.10 -0.46 11.73
N ALA A 22 -31.72 -1.72 11.51
CA ALA A 22 -30.36 -2.15 11.72
C ALA A 22 -29.49 -1.33 10.76
N SER A 23 -28.85 -0.28 11.28
CA SER A 23 -27.75 0.38 10.57
C SER A 23 -26.76 -0.73 10.26
N ALA A 24 -26.67 -1.13 8.99
CA ALA A 24 -25.65 -2.05 8.53
C ALA A 24 -24.32 -1.40 8.92
N ALA A 25 -23.58 -2.01 9.83
CA ALA A 25 -22.24 -1.56 10.16
C ALA A 25 -21.49 -1.46 8.82
N GLU A 26 -21.01 -0.27 8.51
CA GLU A 26 -20.29 -0.03 7.26
C GLU A 26 -19.13 -1.03 7.16
N ALA A 27 -19.08 -1.78 6.06
CA ALA A 27 -18.08 -2.83 5.91
C ALA A 27 -16.69 -2.20 5.97
N GLU A 28 -15.90 -2.59 6.96
CA GLU A 28 -14.52 -2.14 7.12
C GLU A 28 -13.74 -2.44 5.85
N ARG A 29 -12.95 -1.47 5.37
CA ARG A 29 -12.07 -1.58 4.22
C ARG A 29 -10.68 -1.18 4.62
N ASN A 30 -9.69 -1.96 4.19
CA ASN A 30 -8.29 -1.69 4.53
C ASN A 30 -7.43 -1.69 3.27
N ILE A 31 -6.46 -0.76 3.25
CA ILE A 31 -5.33 -0.74 2.33
C ILE A 31 -4.05 -0.88 3.14
N MET A 32 -3.26 -1.92 2.86
CA MET A 32 -1.96 -2.10 3.48
C MET A 32 -0.87 -1.36 2.70
N ALA A 33 -0.05 -0.62 3.41
CA ALA A 33 1.08 0.12 2.86
C ALA A 33 2.26 0.06 3.85
N SER A 34 3.44 0.50 3.42
CA SER A 34 4.63 0.55 4.26
C SER A 34 4.47 1.46 5.49
N SER A 35 5.53 1.65 6.27
CA SER A 35 5.54 2.57 7.42
C SER A 35 5.00 3.97 7.05
N GLN A 36 4.39 4.66 8.01
CA GLN A 36 3.64 5.91 7.80
C GLN A 36 4.41 7.04 7.09
N GLY A 37 5.73 7.05 7.18
CA GLY A 37 6.59 8.04 6.51
C GLY A 37 6.97 7.70 5.07
N GLY A 38 6.62 6.49 4.59
CA GLY A 38 6.99 6.02 3.24
C GLY A 38 6.07 6.51 2.13
N THR A 39 6.58 6.51 0.90
CA THR A 39 5.83 6.92 -0.30
C THR A 39 4.60 6.03 -0.52
N GLN A 40 4.69 4.71 -0.28
CA GLN A 40 3.54 3.80 -0.37
C GLN A 40 2.38 4.24 0.54
N ALA A 41 2.69 4.61 1.80
CA ALA A 41 1.69 5.07 2.75
C ALA A 41 1.09 6.44 2.36
N ALA A 42 1.87 7.32 1.73
CA ALA A 42 1.37 8.60 1.23
C ALA A 42 0.36 8.39 0.09
N ILE A 43 0.69 7.58 -0.90
CA ILE A 43 -0.22 7.20 -1.99
C ILE A 43 -1.49 6.50 -1.46
N ALA A 44 -1.35 5.61 -0.48
CA ALA A 44 -2.50 4.95 0.14
C ALA A 44 -3.43 5.93 0.86
N ARG A 45 -2.89 6.98 1.49
CA ARG A 45 -3.71 8.05 2.10
C ARG A 45 -4.47 8.88 1.05
N ASP A 46 -3.85 9.18 -0.07
CA ASP A 46 -4.54 9.89 -1.16
C ASP A 46 -5.72 9.06 -1.69
N ILE A 47 -5.54 7.74 -1.86
CA ILE A 47 -6.62 6.81 -2.25
C ILE A 47 -7.71 6.76 -1.17
N ALA A 48 -7.34 6.68 0.11
CA ALA A 48 -8.29 6.68 1.22
C ALA A 48 -9.10 7.99 1.28
N GLU A 49 -8.48 9.12 0.97
CA GLU A 49 -9.19 10.42 0.90
C GLU A 49 -10.23 10.45 -0.20
N LEU A 50 -9.95 9.89 -1.39
CA LEU A 50 -10.97 9.74 -2.43
C LEU A 50 -12.15 8.91 -1.94
N GLY A 51 -11.89 7.79 -1.26
CA GLY A 51 -12.92 6.95 -0.67
C GLY A 51 -13.76 7.73 0.36
N ASN A 52 -13.13 8.50 1.23
CA ASN A 52 -13.81 9.32 2.24
C ASN A 52 -14.73 10.38 1.59
N LYS A 53 -14.27 11.04 0.53
CA LYS A 53 -15.09 12.01 -0.23
C LYS A 53 -16.34 11.39 -0.84
N CYS A 54 -16.28 10.08 -1.13
CA CYS A 54 -17.38 9.30 -1.69
C CYS A 54 -18.22 8.55 -0.61
N GLY A 55 -17.94 8.76 0.68
CA GLY A 55 -18.61 8.04 1.77
C GLY A 55 -18.23 6.57 1.88
N MET A 56 -17.07 6.20 1.34
CA MET A 56 -16.51 4.85 1.39
C MET A 56 -15.15 4.88 2.11
N PRO A 57 -15.11 5.03 3.44
CA PRO A 57 -13.87 5.13 4.18
C PRO A 57 -13.01 3.87 4.02
N VAL A 58 -11.68 4.08 3.92
CA VAL A 58 -10.67 3.04 3.88
C VAL A 58 -9.60 3.36 4.93
N ASN A 59 -9.25 2.38 5.74
CA ASN A 59 -8.18 2.50 6.72
C ASN A 59 -6.83 2.23 6.05
N VAL A 60 -5.88 3.12 6.22
CA VAL A 60 -4.49 2.89 5.81
C VAL A 60 -3.76 2.16 6.94
N VAL A 61 -3.43 0.90 6.69
CA VAL A 61 -2.77 0.02 7.66
C VAL A 61 -1.28 -0.03 7.37
N GLY A 62 -0.49 0.40 8.36
CA GLY A 62 0.97 0.31 8.27
C GLY A 62 1.47 -1.13 8.33
N SER A 63 2.58 -1.39 7.63
CA SER A 63 3.21 -2.72 7.56
C SER A 63 4.73 -2.60 7.49
N LYS A 64 5.42 -3.74 7.55
CA LYS A 64 6.86 -3.84 7.30
C LYS A 64 7.22 -3.64 5.83
N GLY A 65 6.26 -3.85 4.92
CA GLY A 65 6.44 -3.60 3.48
C GLY A 65 5.77 -4.63 2.57
N SER A 66 6.31 -4.77 1.35
CA SER A 66 5.66 -5.46 0.22
C SER A 66 5.25 -6.90 0.50
N LEU A 67 6.05 -7.68 1.25
CA LEU A 67 5.73 -9.09 1.51
C LEU A 67 4.54 -9.21 2.47
N GLU A 68 4.52 -8.42 3.53
CA GLU A 68 3.40 -8.38 4.48
C GLU A 68 2.13 -7.87 3.80
N ASN A 69 2.23 -6.84 2.93
CA ASN A 69 1.10 -6.32 2.16
C ASN A 69 0.53 -7.37 1.22
N PHE A 70 1.40 -8.10 0.52
CA PHE A 70 1.00 -9.16 -0.40
C PHE A 70 0.17 -10.24 0.31
N PHE A 71 0.68 -10.78 1.40
CA PHE A 71 -0.05 -11.79 2.15
C PHE A 71 -1.26 -11.22 2.91
N GLY A 72 -1.19 -9.97 3.34
CA GLY A 72 -2.26 -9.30 4.06
C GLY A 72 -3.54 -9.17 3.25
N VAL A 73 -3.45 -8.88 1.95
CA VAL A 73 -4.62 -8.82 1.05
C VAL A 73 -5.38 -10.15 1.00
N ARG A 74 -4.66 -11.28 1.08
CA ARG A 74 -5.28 -12.61 1.10
C ARG A 74 -5.76 -13.02 2.49
N ASN A 75 -4.95 -12.78 3.52
CA ASN A 75 -5.08 -13.45 4.81
C ASN A 75 -5.70 -12.55 5.89
N ARG A 76 -5.64 -11.22 5.72
CA ARG A 76 -6.18 -10.28 6.70
C ARG A 76 -7.63 -9.93 6.35
N HIS A 77 -8.52 -10.13 7.30
CA HIS A 77 -9.94 -9.82 7.11
C HIS A 77 -10.14 -8.34 6.72
N ASN A 78 -11.09 -8.08 5.84
CA ASN A 78 -11.45 -6.75 5.33
C ASN A 78 -10.30 -5.96 4.68
N THR A 79 -9.26 -6.64 4.20
CA THR A 79 -8.14 -6.01 3.49
C THR A 79 -8.26 -6.27 2.00
N GLN A 80 -8.78 -5.30 1.26
CA GLN A 80 -9.03 -5.43 -0.18
C GLN A 80 -7.85 -4.97 -1.02
N PHE A 81 -6.96 -4.14 -0.44
CA PHE A 81 -5.88 -3.48 -1.17
C PHE A 81 -4.54 -3.62 -0.47
N GLY A 82 -3.48 -3.71 -1.26
CA GLY A 82 -2.10 -3.67 -0.79
C GLY A 82 -1.21 -2.94 -1.78
N VAL A 83 -0.30 -2.11 -1.27
CA VAL A 83 0.72 -1.47 -2.09
C VAL A 83 1.99 -2.30 -2.03
N VAL A 84 2.47 -2.79 -3.17
CA VAL A 84 3.65 -3.66 -3.25
C VAL A 84 4.59 -3.22 -4.36
N ASP A 85 5.86 -3.59 -4.24
CA ASP A 85 6.82 -3.44 -5.33
C ASP A 85 6.74 -4.63 -6.28
N GLY A 86 6.80 -4.38 -7.58
CA GLY A 86 6.46 -5.36 -8.61
C GLY A 86 7.44 -6.53 -8.73
N ASP A 87 8.64 -6.41 -8.18
CA ASP A 87 9.64 -7.50 -8.14
C ASP A 87 9.34 -8.56 -7.07
N ILE A 88 8.30 -8.37 -6.25
CA ILE A 88 7.87 -9.35 -5.24
C ILE A 88 7.51 -10.71 -5.85
N LEU A 89 6.92 -10.73 -7.05
CA LEU A 89 6.62 -12.01 -7.73
C LEU A 89 7.90 -12.78 -8.04
N ASN A 90 8.93 -12.08 -8.54
CA ASN A 90 10.23 -12.67 -8.82
C ASN A 90 10.88 -13.18 -7.53
N TYR A 91 10.80 -12.39 -6.45
CA TYR A 91 11.29 -12.81 -5.14
C TYR A 91 10.61 -14.10 -4.65
N MET A 92 9.28 -14.13 -4.63
CA MET A 92 8.55 -15.29 -4.14
C MET A 92 8.77 -16.53 -5.01
N THR A 93 8.81 -16.37 -6.32
CA THR A 93 9.08 -17.48 -7.23
C THR A 93 10.49 -18.04 -7.03
N SER A 94 11.49 -17.18 -6.86
CA SER A 94 12.90 -17.58 -6.71
C SER A 94 13.21 -18.24 -5.36
N TYR A 95 12.63 -17.70 -4.27
CA TYR A 95 13.00 -18.11 -2.92
C TYR A 95 11.96 -18.96 -2.20
N GLN A 96 10.70 -18.88 -2.62
CA GLN A 96 9.57 -19.54 -1.95
C GLN A 96 8.69 -20.37 -2.89
N GLY A 97 9.11 -20.56 -4.13
CA GLY A 97 8.32 -21.23 -5.18
C GLY A 97 7.94 -22.68 -4.88
N GLN A 98 8.63 -23.35 -3.95
CA GLN A 98 8.29 -24.70 -3.50
C GLN A 98 7.17 -24.73 -2.46
N ASN A 99 6.88 -23.60 -1.81
CA ASN A 99 5.81 -23.49 -0.80
C ASN A 99 4.43 -23.45 -1.48
N THR A 100 3.56 -24.41 -1.13
CA THR A 100 2.22 -24.53 -1.71
C THR A 100 1.35 -23.31 -1.39
N ASP A 101 1.41 -22.76 -0.17
CA ASP A 101 0.62 -21.61 0.26
C ASP A 101 1.03 -20.36 -0.50
N VAL A 102 2.33 -20.19 -0.77
CA VAL A 102 2.85 -19.10 -1.60
C VAL A 102 2.36 -19.21 -3.03
N ARG A 103 2.41 -20.40 -3.64
CA ARG A 103 1.87 -20.62 -5.00
C ARG A 103 0.37 -20.30 -5.08
N GLN A 104 -0.41 -20.75 -4.10
CA GLN A 104 -1.84 -20.44 -4.03
C GLN A 104 -2.10 -18.94 -3.84
N ALA A 105 -1.27 -18.26 -3.03
CA ALA A 105 -1.35 -16.82 -2.86
C ALA A 105 -1.10 -16.11 -4.21
N ILE A 106 -0.02 -16.44 -4.91
CA ILE A 106 0.33 -15.88 -6.22
C ILE A 106 -0.83 -16.06 -7.22
N GLN A 107 -1.45 -17.26 -7.26
CA GLN A 107 -2.56 -17.54 -8.18
C GLN A 107 -3.79 -16.67 -7.97
N GLY A 108 -4.08 -16.27 -6.72
CA GLY A 108 -5.24 -15.45 -6.38
C GLY A 108 -4.99 -13.94 -6.44
N MET A 109 -3.72 -13.50 -6.46
CA MET A 109 -3.39 -12.08 -6.46
C MET A 109 -3.59 -11.46 -7.84
N ARG A 110 -4.07 -10.20 -7.84
CA ARG A 110 -4.33 -9.42 -9.05
C ARG A 110 -3.78 -8.02 -8.91
N ILE A 111 -3.29 -7.48 -10.01
CA ILE A 111 -3.03 -6.04 -10.07
C ILE A 111 -4.34 -5.29 -10.19
N MET A 112 -4.48 -4.22 -9.41
CA MET A 112 -5.52 -3.24 -9.60
C MET A 112 -5.06 -2.17 -10.58
N MET A 113 -3.89 -1.58 -10.33
CA MET A 113 -3.23 -0.66 -11.26
C MET A 113 -1.75 -0.51 -10.95
N PRO A 114 -0.92 -0.14 -11.95
CA PRO A 114 0.44 0.31 -11.70
C PRO A 114 0.41 1.66 -11.00
N LEU A 115 1.39 1.87 -10.13
CA LEU A 115 1.64 3.12 -9.45
C LEU A 115 2.97 3.74 -9.96
N TYR A 116 3.70 4.38 -9.09
CA TYR A 116 4.95 5.06 -9.42
C TYR A 116 6.16 4.12 -9.53
N ASP A 117 7.22 4.64 -10.11
CA ASP A 117 8.53 4.00 -10.09
C ASP A 117 9.25 4.36 -8.79
N ALA A 118 9.57 3.34 -7.99
CA ALA A 118 10.30 3.47 -6.73
C ALA A 118 11.80 3.35 -6.99
N GLU A 119 12.54 4.45 -6.89
CA GLU A 119 13.98 4.48 -7.12
C GLU A 119 14.73 3.64 -6.09
N VAL A 120 15.73 2.89 -6.55
CA VAL A 120 16.65 2.17 -5.67
C VAL A 120 17.77 3.14 -5.27
N HIS A 121 17.89 3.40 -3.98
CA HIS A 121 18.90 4.24 -3.39
C HIS A 121 19.91 3.35 -2.66
N VAL A 122 21.16 3.35 -3.09
CA VAL A 122 22.27 2.76 -2.34
C VAL A 122 23.11 3.91 -1.82
N VAL A 123 22.98 4.22 -0.53
CA VAL A 123 23.72 5.29 0.13
C VAL A 123 24.95 4.70 0.81
N ALA A 124 26.13 5.25 0.55
CA ALA A 124 27.39 4.77 1.06
C ALA A 124 28.34 5.93 1.44
N ARG A 125 29.39 5.60 2.18
CA ARG A 125 30.53 6.47 2.42
C ARG A 125 31.50 6.45 1.22
N ALA A 126 32.43 7.40 1.19
CA ALA A 126 33.50 7.44 0.22
C ALA A 126 34.26 6.10 0.16
N GLY A 127 34.67 5.69 -1.05
CA GLY A 127 35.35 4.41 -1.29
C GLY A 127 34.43 3.27 -1.78
N ILE A 128 33.11 3.45 -1.76
CA ILE A 128 32.14 2.54 -2.37
C ILE A 128 31.49 3.29 -3.53
N ASN A 129 31.95 3.06 -4.75
CA ASN A 129 31.52 3.83 -5.93
C ASN A 129 30.68 3.00 -6.91
N THR A 130 30.67 1.68 -6.74
CA THR A 130 29.92 0.72 -7.55
C THR A 130 29.26 -0.32 -6.66
N LEU A 131 28.28 -1.05 -7.17
CA LEU A 131 27.69 -2.17 -6.43
C LEU A 131 28.70 -3.29 -6.17
N GLN A 132 29.72 -3.44 -7.02
CA GLN A 132 30.78 -4.45 -6.85
C GLN A 132 31.64 -4.19 -5.59
N ASP A 133 31.81 -2.93 -5.19
CA ASP A 133 32.55 -2.54 -3.99
C ASP A 133 31.84 -2.99 -2.69
N LEU A 134 30.57 -3.40 -2.77
CA LEU A 134 29.82 -3.95 -1.65
C LEU A 134 30.14 -5.41 -1.36
N ARG A 135 30.97 -6.07 -2.17
CA ARG A 135 31.42 -7.44 -1.89
C ARG A 135 32.15 -7.51 -0.56
N GLY A 136 31.65 -8.38 0.35
CA GLY A 136 32.22 -8.52 1.69
C GLY A 136 31.95 -7.34 2.64
N LYS A 137 31.06 -6.41 2.28
CA LYS A 137 30.66 -5.27 3.12
C LYS A 137 29.37 -5.55 3.88
N ARG A 138 29.12 -4.78 4.95
CA ARG A 138 27.88 -4.82 5.72
C ARG A 138 26.86 -3.88 5.09
N LEU A 139 25.73 -4.40 4.67
CA LEU A 139 24.68 -3.67 3.97
C LEU A 139 23.42 -3.57 4.81
N GLY A 140 22.98 -2.36 5.14
CA GLY A 140 21.67 -2.09 5.75
C GLY A 140 20.55 -2.26 4.72
N VAL A 141 19.60 -3.16 4.99
CA VAL A 141 18.53 -3.52 4.04
C VAL A 141 17.11 -3.31 4.59
N GLY A 142 16.99 -2.76 5.78
CA GLY A 142 15.68 -2.52 6.40
C GLY A 142 15.02 -3.79 6.95
N GLU A 143 13.70 -3.76 7.07
CA GLU A 143 12.91 -4.87 7.62
C GLU A 143 12.93 -6.10 6.69
N PRO A 144 12.85 -7.34 7.24
CA PRO A 144 12.92 -8.57 6.45
C PRO A 144 11.84 -8.69 5.36
N ASP A 145 10.66 -8.13 5.61
CA ASP A 145 9.52 -8.20 4.68
C ASP A 145 9.38 -6.92 3.83
N GLY A 146 10.37 -6.02 3.97
CA GLY A 146 10.39 -4.73 3.29
C GLY A 146 10.99 -4.80 1.88
N SER A 147 10.63 -3.83 1.06
CA SER A 147 11.09 -3.68 -0.34
C SER A 147 12.62 -3.70 -0.46
N ALA A 148 13.31 -2.95 0.40
CA ALA A 148 14.78 -2.88 0.36
C ALA A 148 15.45 -4.24 0.59
N TYR A 149 14.90 -5.05 1.49
CA TYR A 149 15.39 -6.40 1.74
C TYR A 149 15.18 -7.30 0.52
N LEU A 150 13.95 -7.33 -0.03
CA LEU A 150 13.58 -8.19 -1.16
C LEU A 150 14.39 -7.83 -2.42
N THR A 151 14.38 -6.55 -2.78
CA THR A 151 15.08 -6.04 -3.96
C THR A 151 16.59 -6.24 -3.83
N SER A 152 17.17 -6.03 -2.63
CA SER A 152 18.61 -6.28 -2.41
C SER A 152 18.99 -7.74 -2.65
N GLN A 153 18.16 -8.70 -2.24
CA GLN A 153 18.44 -10.10 -2.51
C GLN A 153 18.44 -10.39 -4.01
N LEU A 154 17.39 -9.98 -4.72
CA LEU A 154 17.28 -10.17 -6.16
C LEU A 154 18.44 -9.53 -6.92
N MET A 155 18.74 -8.25 -6.64
CA MET A 155 19.81 -7.53 -7.35
C MET A 155 21.18 -8.15 -7.12
N PHE A 156 21.53 -8.48 -5.88
CA PHE A 156 22.84 -9.03 -5.57
C PHE A 156 23.02 -10.48 -6.03
N ASP A 157 21.94 -11.25 -6.10
CA ASP A 157 21.99 -12.59 -6.69
C ASP A 157 22.19 -12.50 -8.23
N ILE A 158 21.48 -11.58 -8.91
CA ILE A 158 21.71 -11.30 -10.35
C ILE A 158 23.16 -10.92 -10.61
N LEU A 159 23.73 -10.05 -9.78
CA LEU A 159 25.12 -9.58 -9.92
C LEU A 159 26.16 -10.55 -9.32
N ARG A 160 25.73 -11.61 -8.66
CA ARG A 160 26.61 -12.54 -7.94
C ARG A 160 27.52 -11.84 -6.92
N ILE A 161 26.98 -10.81 -6.26
CA ILE A 161 27.67 -10.08 -5.18
C ILE A 161 27.26 -10.70 -3.84
N LYS A 162 28.25 -11.18 -3.08
CA LYS A 162 28.05 -11.66 -1.72
C LYS A 162 28.50 -10.57 -0.74
N VAL A 163 27.57 -9.95 -0.05
CA VAL A 163 27.85 -9.05 1.09
C VAL A 163 28.25 -9.88 2.33
N ALA A 164 28.98 -9.29 3.27
CA ALA A 164 29.31 -9.95 4.52
C ALA A 164 28.08 -10.19 5.37
N GLU A 165 27.23 -9.17 5.44
CA GLU A 165 26.01 -9.21 6.24
C GLU A 165 24.93 -8.30 5.63
N ARG A 166 23.67 -8.71 5.74
CA ARG A 166 22.49 -7.87 5.54
C ARG A 166 21.93 -7.47 6.89
N VAL A 167 22.22 -6.25 7.31
CA VAL A 167 21.77 -5.70 8.60
C VAL A 167 20.33 -5.24 8.47
N ARG A 168 19.48 -5.65 9.41
CA ARG A 168 18.02 -5.43 9.41
C ARG A 168 17.62 -4.45 10.51
N GLY A 169 16.54 -3.75 10.29
CA GLY A 169 15.96 -2.80 11.25
C GLY A 169 15.17 -1.72 10.55
N SER A 170 14.72 -0.72 11.28
CA SER A 170 13.99 0.41 10.70
C SER A 170 14.88 1.24 9.77
N GLY A 171 14.26 2.10 8.95
CA GLY A 171 15.03 3.03 8.11
C GLY A 171 15.90 3.98 8.94
N ASP A 172 15.37 4.43 10.06
CA ASP A 172 16.10 5.33 10.97
C ASP A 172 17.31 4.64 11.62
N ASP A 173 17.17 3.39 12.04
CA ASP A 173 18.29 2.60 12.55
C ASP A 173 19.40 2.47 11.50
N MET A 174 19.02 2.20 10.24
CA MET A 174 20.00 2.06 9.16
C MET A 174 20.76 3.36 8.90
N VAL A 175 20.09 4.51 8.95
CA VAL A 175 20.78 5.82 8.83
C VAL A 175 21.77 6.01 9.97
N GLU A 176 21.38 5.67 11.19
CA GLU A 176 22.26 5.84 12.35
C GLU A 176 23.47 4.90 12.30
N LEU A 177 23.26 3.61 12.01
CA LEU A 177 24.33 2.63 11.83
C LEU A 177 25.30 3.02 10.70
N LEU A 178 24.79 3.61 9.60
CA LEU A 178 25.61 4.12 8.50
C LEU A 178 26.47 5.30 8.99
N ARG A 179 25.89 6.23 9.73
CA ARG A 179 26.62 7.39 10.30
C ARG A 179 27.71 6.97 11.28
N GLN A 180 27.47 5.95 12.08
CA GLN A 180 28.43 5.38 13.03
C GLN A 180 29.49 4.50 12.37
N GLY A 181 29.31 4.13 11.09
CA GLY A 181 30.22 3.22 10.37
C GLY A 181 30.04 1.76 10.78
N GLU A 182 28.94 1.41 11.41
CA GLU A 182 28.60 0.03 11.75
C GLU A 182 28.06 -0.75 10.57
N ILE A 183 27.55 -0.05 9.56
CA ILE A 183 27.31 -0.57 8.20
C ILE A 183 28.08 0.27 7.20
N ASP A 184 28.43 -0.35 6.06
CA ASP A 184 29.26 0.28 5.03
C ASP A 184 28.41 1.02 3.99
N ALA A 185 27.19 0.53 3.75
CA ALA A 185 26.17 1.13 2.90
C ALA A 185 24.77 0.74 3.38
N MET A 186 23.75 1.47 2.90
CA MET A 186 22.35 1.09 3.07
C MET A 186 21.61 1.13 1.74
N LEU A 187 20.67 0.20 1.53
CA LEU A 187 19.79 0.18 0.37
C LEU A 187 18.36 0.53 0.80
N ARG A 188 17.73 1.44 0.04
CA ARG A 188 16.32 1.78 0.20
C ARG A 188 15.62 1.79 -1.16
N VAL A 189 14.34 1.41 -1.17
CA VAL A 189 13.48 1.45 -2.35
C VAL A 189 12.30 2.34 -2.03
N GLY A 190 12.05 3.34 -2.86
CA GLY A 190 10.93 4.26 -2.67
C GLY A 190 11.05 5.51 -3.54
N GLY A 191 9.96 6.22 -3.71
CA GLY A 191 9.90 7.40 -4.58
C GLY A 191 10.77 8.56 -4.07
N ALA A 192 11.72 9.00 -4.89
CA ALA A 192 12.52 10.19 -4.58
C ALA A 192 11.67 11.46 -4.64
N PRO A 193 11.87 12.43 -3.71
CA PRO A 193 12.78 12.37 -2.55
C PRO A 193 12.25 11.52 -1.39
N LEU A 194 13.07 10.61 -0.89
CA LEU A 194 12.76 9.87 0.33
C LEU A 194 12.87 10.79 1.55
N LYS A 195 11.81 10.90 2.33
CA LYS A 195 11.79 11.71 3.56
C LYS A 195 12.94 11.34 4.51
N LEU A 196 13.29 10.05 4.58
CA LEU A 196 14.40 9.53 5.36
C LEU A 196 15.74 10.20 5.06
N PHE A 197 15.94 10.69 3.84
CA PHE A 197 17.21 11.29 3.37
C PHE A 197 17.15 12.82 3.27
N THR A 198 16.02 13.45 3.61
CA THR A 198 15.84 14.90 3.55
C THR A 198 15.89 15.58 4.92
N ASP A 199 16.10 14.83 6.00
CA ASP A 199 16.09 15.34 7.37
C ASP A 199 17.44 15.93 7.84
N GLY A 200 18.46 15.95 6.98
CA GLY A 200 19.77 16.56 7.24
C GLY A 200 20.76 15.69 8.03
N ARG A 201 20.40 14.43 8.36
CA ARG A 201 21.33 13.51 9.06
C ARG A 201 22.50 13.06 8.22
N LEU A 202 22.39 13.07 6.89
CA LEU A 202 23.43 12.69 5.95
C LEU A 202 24.09 13.96 5.37
N ASP A 203 25.40 14.05 5.48
CA ASP A 203 26.23 15.14 5.00
C ASP A 203 27.03 14.78 3.75
N ASP A 204 27.89 15.65 3.27
CA ASP A 204 28.72 15.49 2.07
C ASP A 204 29.75 14.32 2.14
N SER A 205 29.87 13.63 3.28
CA SER A 205 30.67 12.41 3.41
C SER A 205 29.97 11.18 2.85
N PHE A 206 28.68 11.31 2.54
CA PHE A 206 27.86 10.26 1.93
C PHE A 206 27.52 10.60 0.47
N HIS A 207 27.18 9.59 -0.29
CA HIS A 207 26.69 9.74 -1.66
C HIS A 207 25.79 8.57 -2.05
N ILE A 208 25.03 8.75 -3.11
CA ILE A 208 24.28 7.66 -3.74
C ILE A 208 25.18 6.96 -4.74
N VAL A 209 25.38 5.65 -4.56
CA VAL A 209 26.13 4.80 -5.48
C VAL A 209 25.34 4.63 -6.77
N PRO A 210 25.91 4.95 -7.95
CA PRO A 210 25.20 4.75 -9.21
C PRO A 210 24.96 3.25 -9.50
N ILE A 211 23.84 2.95 -10.13
CA ILE A 211 23.49 1.62 -10.60
C ILE A 211 23.41 1.65 -12.11
N THR A 212 24.51 1.25 -12.74
CA THR A 212 24.69 1.30 -14.20
C THR A 212 24.90 -0.07 -14.83
N ASP A 213 24.83 -1.14 -14.03
CA ASP A 213 25.01 -2.52 -14.49
C ASP A 213 23.98 -2.89 -15.56
N GLU A 214 24.42 -3.29 -16.72
CA GLU A 214 23.56 -3.61 -17.86
C GLU A 214 22.56 -4.74 -17.55
N VAL A 215 23.00 -5.73 -16.76
CA VAL A 215 22.15 -6.86 -16.38
C VAL A 215 20.98 -6.40 -15.48
N LEU A 216 21.22 -5.47 -14.56
CA LEU A 216 20.16 -4.87 -13.75
C LEU A 216 19.24 -3.99 -14.59
N ARG A 217 19.80 -3.21 -15.50
CA ARG A 217 19.02 -2.34 -16.41
C ARG A 217 18.16 -3.12 -17.41
N ALA A 218 18.49 -4.38 -17.67
CA ALA A 218 17.63 -5.28 -18.44
C ALA A 218 16.43 -5.80 -17.63
N SER A 219 16.54 -5.84 -16.31
CA SER A 219 15.52 -6.38 -15.39
C SER A 219 14.67 -5.28 -14.68
N TYR A 220 15.25 -4.10 -14.52
CA TYR A 220 14.66 -2.96 -13.84
C TYR A 220 14.64 -1.73 -14.76
N LYS A 221 13.72 -0.82 -14.53
CA LYS A 221 13.64 0.44 -15.28
C LYS A 221 14.82 1.35 -14.92
N SER A 222 15.57 1.82 -15.91
CA SER A 222 16.64 2.82 -15.72
C SER A 222 16.03 4.19 -15.45
N VAL A 223 16.48 4.85 -14.38
CA VAL A 223 16.00 6.18 -13.97
C VAL A 223 17.17 7.03 -13.48
N THR A 224 16.94 8.33 -13.36
CA THR A 224 17.93 9.28 -12.83
C THR A 224 17.34 10.03 -11.64
N ILE A 225 18.02 9.99 -10.50
CA ILE A 225 17.73 10.88 -9.38
C ILE A 225 18.39 12.22 -9.68
N PRO A 226 17.66 13.35 -9.80
CA PRO A 226 18.24 14.65 -10.09
C PRO A 226 19.22 15.10 -9.01
N GLY A 227 20.24 15.86 -9.39
CA GLY A 227 21.15 16.50 -8.44
C GLY A 227 20.40 17.52 -7.55
N GLY A 228 20.81 17.61 -6.29
CA GLY A 228 20.23 18.53 -5.32
C GLY A 228 18.89 18.08 -4.72
N VAL A 229 18.37 16.91 -5.10
CA VAL A 229 17.18 16.31 -4.44
C VAL A 229 17.49 16.01 -2.97
N TYR A 230 18.70 15.60 -2.68
CA TYR A 230 19.24 15.44 -1.33
C TYR A 230 20.41 16.37 -1.11
N SER A 231 20.53 16.98 0.08
CA SER A 231 21.60 17.93 0.41
C SER A 231 23.01 17.34 0.22
N PHE A 232 23.18 16.05 0.49
CA PHE A 232 24.44 15.32 0.34
C PHE A 232 24.72 14.84 -1.09
N GLN A 233 23.78 15.00 -2.04
CA GLN A 233 23.92 14.54 -3.43
C GLN A 233 23.76 15.70 -4.41
N LYS A 234 24.88 16.33 -4.79
CA LYS A 234 24.91 17.53 -5.64
C LYS A 234 24.66 17.22 -7.12
N ASN A 235 25.16 16.07 -7.59
CA ASN A 235 25.08 15.66 -8.98
C ASN A 235 23.92 14.68 -9.22
N ALA A 236 23.41 14.66 -10.44
CA ALA A 236 22.45 13.64 -10.85
C ALA A 236 23.08 12.24 -10.79
N VAL A 237 22.30 11.23 -10.38
CA VAL A 237 22.76 9.85 -10.24
C VAL A 237 21.86 8.92 -11.04
N GLN A 238 22.49 8.11 -11.90
CA GLN A 238 21.79 7.03 -12.59
C GLN A 238 21.55 5.86 -11.62
N THR A 239 20.32 5.38 -11.59
CA THR A 239 19.92 4.22 -10.80
C THR A 239 18.88 3.40 -11.55
N VAL A 240 18.31 2.42 -10.87
CA VAL A 240 17.16 1.65 -11.36
C VAL A 240 15.96 1.86 -10.44
N ALA A 241 14.78 1.57 -10.97
CA ALA A 241 13.54 1.65 -10.21
C ALA A 241 12.74 0.36 -10.31
N VAL A 242 11.98 0.10 -9.24
CA VAL A 242 10.98 -0.96 -9.17
C VAL A 242 9.61 -0.33 -9.37
N LYS A 243 8.78 -0.91 -10.26
CA LYS A 243 7.39 -0.46 -10.41
C LYS A 243 6.61 -0.80 -9.14
N THR A 244 6.07 0.19 -8.46
CA THR A 244 5.12 -0.02 -7.35
C THR A 244 3.72 -0.26 -7.91
N LEU A 245 2.96 -1.12 -7.26
CA LEU A 245 1.65 -1.58 -7.71
C LEU A 245 0.62 -1.45 -6.61
N LEU A 246 -0.59 -1.07 -6.97
CA LEU A 246 -1.77 -1.32 -6.16
C LEU A 246 -2.31 -2.70 -6.55
N MET A 247 -2.38 -3.59 -5.60
CA MET A 247 -2.85 -4.95 -5.80
C MET A 247 -4.12 -5.25 -5.00
N THR A 248 -4.82 -6.28 -5.43
CA THR A 248 -6.02 -6.83 -4.82
C THR A 248 -6.03 -8.35 -4.92
N TYR A 249 -7.08 -8.99 -4.46
CA TYR A 249 -7.33 -10.41 -4.64
C TYR A 249 -8.41 -10.66 -5.72
N GLU A 250 -8.44 -11.87 -6.28
CA GLU A 250 -9.50 -12.26 -7.21
C GLU A 250 -10.79 -12.56 -6.45
N TYR A 251 -11.68 -11.58 -6.40
CA TYR A 251 -12.99 -11.68 -5.75
C TYR A 251 -14.11 -12.06 -6.74
N GLY A 252 -13.80 -12.28 -8.01
CA GLY A 252 -14.78 -12.71 -9.01
C GLY A 252 -15.40 -14.06 -8.68
N GLY A 253 -16.58 -14.31 -9.27
CA GLY A 253 -17.30 -15.58 -9.11
C GLY A 253 -18.24 -15.66 -7.91
N GLU A 254 -18.50 -14.55 -7.21
CA GLU A 254 -19.57 -14.36 -6.20
C GLU A 254 -19.76 -15.53 -5.22
N LYS A 255 -18.67 -16.06 -4.66
CA LYS A 255 -18.69 -17.24 -3.78
C LYS A 255 -19.55 -17.05 -2.52
N ASN A 256 -19.63 -15.83 -2.00
CA ASN A 256 -20.43 -15.44 -0.84
C ASN A 256 -20.55 -13.92 -0.74
N ALA A 257 -21.29 -13.41 0.24
CA ALA A 257 -21.50 -11.98 0.45
C ALA A 257 -20.19 -11.19 0.64
N TYR A 258 -19.18 -11.77 1.29
CA TYR A 258 -17.88 -11.12 1.44
C TYR A 258 -17.18 -10.89 0.08
N TYR A 259 -17.15 -11.93 -0.79
CA TYR A 259 -16.58 -11.82 -2.13
C TYR A 259 -17.35 -10.82 -2.99
N HIS A 260 -18.67 -10.82 -2.92
CA HIS A 260 -19.51 -9.85 -3.63
C HIS A 260 -19.20 -8.40 -3.21
N ASN A 261 -19.17 -8.14 -1.90
CA ASN A 261 -18.88 -6.81 -1.35
C ASN A 261 -17.44 -6.36 -1.62
N ALA A 262 -16.46 -7.27 -1.49
CA ALA A 262 -15.07 -6.99 -1.81
C ALA A 262 -14.88 -6.68 -3.30
N CYS A 263 -15.53 -7.43 -4.20
CA CYS A 263 -15.52 -7.18 -5.64
C CYS A 263 -16.12 -5.80 -5.97
N LYS A 264 -17.26 -5.47 -5.36
CA LYS A 264 -17.86 -4.14 -5.51
C LYS A 264 -16.91 -3.04 -5.04
N THR A 265 -16.29 -3.21 -3.87
CA THR A 265 -15.30 -2.26 -3.33
C THR A 265 -14.12 -2.07 -4.29
N VAL A 266 -13.57 -3.15 -4.84
CA VAL A 266 -12.47 -3.09 -5.82
C VAL A 266 -12.90 -2.34 -7.09
N ALA A 267 -14.09 -2.63 -7.62
CA ALA A 267 -14.61 -1.95 -8.80
C ALA A 267 -14.85 -0.46 -8.54
N ASP A 268 -15.47 -0.11 -7.40
CA ASP A 268 -15.71 1.28 -7.01
C ASP A 268 -14.40 2.08 -6.91
N PHE A 269 -13.39 1.55 -6.20
CA PHE A 269 -12.09 2.22 -6.06
C PHE A 269 -11.31 2.29 -7.36
N THR A 270 -11.46 1.31 -8.25
CA THR A 270 -10.87 1.38 -9.59
C THR A 270 -11.44 2.56 -10.37
N SER A 271 -12.77 2.68 -10.43
CA SER A 271 -13.44 3.79 -11.12
C SER A 271 -13.09 5.14 -10.47
N LEU A 272 -13.15 5.24 -9.14
CA LEU A 272 -12.80 6.46 -8.41
C LEU A 272 -11.39 6.95 -8.71
N ILE A 273 -10.39 6.07 -8.70
CA ILE A 273 -9.00 6.46 -8.96
C ILE A 273 -8.84 6.93 -10.40
N VAL A 274 -9.41 6.19 -11.37
CA VAL A 274 -9.29 6.54 -12.79
C VAL A 274 -10.02 7.86 -13.10
N GLU A 275 -11.22 8.04 -12.59
CA GLU A 275 -12.00 9.28 -12.80
C GLU A 275 -11.37 10.50 -12.13
N ASN A 276 -10.59 10.33 -11.06
CA ASN A 276 -9.96 11.41 -10.30
C ASN A 276 -8.44 11.48 -10.48
N ILE A 277 -7.88 10.82 -11.49
CA ILE A 277 -6.42 10.76 -11.68
C ILE A 277 -5.78 12.14 -11.84
N ASP A 278 -6.45 13.08 -12.51
CA ASP A 278 -5.94 14.44 -12.70
C ASP A 278 -6.01 15.28 -11.40
N GLU A 279 -6.99 15.02 -10.53
CA GLU A 279 -7.01 15.60 -9.19
C GLU A 279 -5.87 15.03 -8.34
N LEU A 280 -5.65 13.72 -8.34
CA LEU A 280 -4.54 13.08 -7.65
C LEU A 280 -3.18 13.61 -8.13
N ARG A 281 -3.01 13.81 -9.43
CA ARG A 281 -1.79 14.40 -10.00
C ARG A 281 -1.57 15.86 -9.56
N ARG A 282 -2.66 16.60 -9.33
CA ARG A 282 -2.61 18.01 -8.94
C ARG A 282 -2.42 18.23 -7.44
N THR A 283 -3.10 17.45 -6.60
CA THR A 283 -3.23 17.68 -5.15
C THR A 283 -2.63 16.58 -4.28
N GLY A 284 -2.46 15.38 -4.80
CA GLY A 284 -1.89 14.23 -4.08
C GLY A 284 -0.37 14.27 -4.02
N HIS A 285 0.20 13.17 -3.56
CA HIS A 285 1.66 13.00 -3.49
C HIS A 285 2.31 13.27 -4.86
N PRO A 286 3.48 13.95 -4.93
CA PRO A 286 4.12 14.32 -6.22
C PRO A 286 4.31 13.15 -7.19
N LYS A 287 4.50 11.94 -6.69
CA LYS A 287 4.64 10.72 -7.51
C LYS A 287 3.40 10.36 -8.35
N TRP A 288 2.22 10.93 -8.06
CA TRP A 288 1.05 10.77 -8.93
C TRP A 288 1.27 11.31 -10.34
N LYS A 289 2.15 12.31 -10.51
CA LYS A 289 2.46 12.92 -11.81
C LYS A 289 3.15 11.94 -12.77
N ASP A 290 3.87 10.96 -12.22
CA ASP A 290 4.67 10.00 -12.96
C ASP A 290 3.92 8.67 -13.20
N ILE A 291 2.66 8.56 -12.73
CA ILE A 291 1.88 7.32 -12.85
C ILE A 291 1.24 7.21 -14.24
N ASP A 292 1.60 6.15 -14.94
CA ASP A 292 0.93 5.65 -16.14
C ASP A 292 0.12 4.39 -15.79
N LEU A 293 -1.21 4.52 -15.75
CA LEU A 293 -2.12 3.43 -15.40
C LEU A 293 -2.14 2.29 -16.44
N THR A 294 -1.51 2.48 -17.59
CA THR A 294 -1.46 1.48 -18.67
C THR A 294 -0.21 0.60 -18.61
N GLU A 295 0.80 0.98 -17.84
CA GLU A 295 2.12 0.31 -17.75
C GLU A 295 2.08 -0.91 -16.81
N ILE A 296 1.31 -1.95 -17.18
CA ILE A 296 1.16 -3.17 -16.39
C ILE A 296 2.41 -4.06 -16.58
N PRO A 297 3.14 -4.38 -15.48
CA PRO A 297 4.34 -5.21 -15.59
C PRO A 297 4.02 -6.65 -16.00
N LYS A 298 4.97 -7.29 -16.68
CA LYS A 298 4.86 -8.71 -17.07
C LYS A 298 4.68 -9.60 -15.83
N GLY A 299 3.87 -10.64 -15.97
CA GLY A 299 3.59 -11.62 -14.91
C GLY A 299 2.45 -11.23 -13.98
N TRP A 300 1.92 -10.02 -14.10
CA TRP A 300 0.75 -9.58 -13.34
C TRP A 300 -0.52 -9.66 -14.19
N GLU A 301 -1.61 -10.09 -13.57
CA GLU A 301 -2.94 -10.16 -14.19
C GLU A 301 -3.88 -9.13 -13.55
N VAL A 302 -4.62 -8.41 -14.38
CA VAL A 302 -5.67 -7.47 -13.92
C VAL A 302 -6.86 -8.26 -13.38
N GLY A 303 -7.36 -7.90 -12.19
CA GLY A 303 -8.49 -8.56 -11.55
C GLY A 303 -9.80 -8.43 -12.33
N SER A 304 -10.68 -9.41 -12.20
CA SER A 304 -12.00 -9.37 -12.85
C SER A 304 -12.84 -8.19 -12.32
N CYS A 305 -12.81 -7.95 -11.03
CA CYS A 305 -13.50 -6.81 -10.39
C CYS A 305 -12.89 -5.46 -10.77
N VAL A 306 -11.59 -5.41 -11.05
CA VAL A 306 -10.92 -4.22 -11.60
C VAL A 306 -11.46 -3.91 -13.00
N ARG A 307 -11.51 -4.93 -13.87
CA ARG A 307 -12.09 -4.77 -15.22
C ARG A 307 -13.53 -4.28 -15.18
N LYS A 308 -14.33 -4.78 -14.23
CA LYS A 308 -15.69 -4.29 -14.00
C LYS A 308 -15.73 -2.79 -13.68
N GLY A 309 -14.83 -2.30 -12.81
CA GLY A 309 -14.73 -0.87 -12.46
C GLY A 309 -14.23 0.02 -13.61
N LEU A 310 -13.61 -0.57 -14.65
CA LEU A 310 -13.15 0.13 -15.85
C LEU A 310 -14.20 0.17 -16.97
N GLU A 311 -15.35 -0.52 -16.81
CA GLU A 311 -16.40 -0.48 -17.81
C GLU A 311 -16.98 0.94 -17.95
N PRO A 312 -17.17 1.47 -19.17
CA PRO A 312 -17.68 2.83 -19.35
C PRO A 312 -19.06 3.09 -18.72
N THR A 313 -19.83 2.01 -18.54
CA THR A 313 -21.17 2.05 -17.93
C THR A 313 -21.14 1.93 -16.39
N TYR A 314 -19.99 1.59 -15.81
CA TYR A 314 -19.85 1.47 -14.36
C TYR A 314 -19.97 2.85 -13.71
N LYS A 315 -20.80 2.95 -12.69
CA LYS A 315 -21.01 4.20 -11.94
C LYS A 315 -20.86 3.92 -10.45
N VAL A 316 -19.95 4.64 -9.82
CA VAL A 316 -19.80 4.61 -8.37
C VAL A 316 -20.97 5.36 -7.74
N GLN A 317 -21.60 4.74 -6.76
CA GLN A 317 -22.65 5.39 -5.96
C GLN A 317 -22.00 5.93 -4.68
N CYS A 318 -21.67 7.21 -4.70
CA CYS A 318 -21.19 7.89 -3.50
C CYS A 318 -22.36 8.20 -2.57
N ALA A 319 -22.17 8.03 -1.26
CA ALA A 319 -23.11 8.49 -0.26
C ALA A 319 -23.32 10.01 -0.39
N THR A 320 -24.58 10.46 -0.42
CA THR A 320 -24.87 11.89 -0.52
C THR A 320 -24.55 12.60 0.80
N LYS A 321 -24.30 13.92 0.76
CA LYS A 321 -24.12 14.72 1.99
C LYS A 321 -25.33 14.62 2.95
N ALA A 322 -26.54 14.34 2.43
CA ALA A 322 -27.74 14.16 3.23
C ALA A 322 -27.68 12.91 4.12
N ASP A 323 -27.22 11.78 3.57
CA ASP A 323 -27.05 10.54 4.31
C ASP A 323 -26.03 10.69 5.45
N ASN A 324 -24.99 11.49 5.22
CA ASN A 324 -23.99 11.82 6.24
C ASN A 324 -24.53 12.77 7.33
N ALA A 325 -25.47 13.69 6.99
CA ALA A 325 -26.05 14.61 7.95
C ALA A 325 -27.02 13.90 8.93
N GLU A 326 -27.83 12.96 8.46
CA GLU A 326 -28.72 12.17 9.33
C GLU A 326 -27.91 11.27 10.28
N ASN A 327 -26.85 10.62 9.79
CA ASN A 327 -25.95 9.84 10.62
C ASN A 327 -25.24 10.71 11.67
N GLN A 328 -24.87 11.94 11.33
CA GLN A 328 -24.22 12.85 12.27
C GLN A 328 -25.18 13.32 13.35
N GLN A 329 -26.43 13.64 13.00
CA GLN A 329 -27.46 13.99 13.99
C GLN A 329 -27.75 12.82 14.95
N TYR A 330 -27.80 11.59 14.45
CA TYR A 330 -27.97 10.40 15.27
C TYR A 330 -26.79 10.17 16.23
N LEU A 331 -25.58 10.35 15.77
CA LEU A 331 -24.37 10.27 16.59
C LEU A 331 -24.36 11.34 17.70
N ASP A 332 -24.78 12.56 17.38
CA ASP A 332 -24.86 13.66 18.36
C ASP A 332 -25.96 13.42 19.40
N LEU A 333 -27.09 12.83 19.02
CA LEU A 333 -28.15 12.37 19.94
C LEU A 333 -27.66 11.28 20.89
N LEU A 334 -26.89 10.31 20.37
CA LEU A 334 -26.30 9.25 21.21
C LEU A 334 -25.26 9.83 22.19
N ARG A 335 -24.38 10.72 21.74
CA ARG A 335 -23.40 11.40 22.60
C ARG A 335 -24.05 12.19 23.71
N ASN A 336 -25.16 12.86 23.44
CA ASN A 336 -25.90 13.63 24.44
C ASN A 336 -26.63 12.73 25.45
N ARG A 337 -27.13 11.57 25.02
CA ARG A 337 -27.74 10.57 25.95
C ARG A 337 -26.73 9.86 26.84
N MET A 338 -25.48 9.73 26.41
CA MET A 338 -24.41 9.09 27.19
C MET A 338 -23.75 10.04 28.21
N LYS A 339 -24.07 11.34 28.18
CA LYS A 339 -23.54 12.36 29.11
C LYS A 339 -24.48 12.64 30.29
N ASN A 340 -25.70 12.11 30.29
CA ASN A 340 -26.66 12.16 31.36
C ASN A 340 -26.86 10.77 31.98
#